data_b4600c9752b4b4c6f3c687647bcfb86d
#
_entry.id   b4600c9752b4b4c6f3c687647bcfb86d
#
_cell.length_a   1.000
_cell.length_b   1.000
_cell.length_c   1.000
_cell.angle_alpha   90.00
_cell.angle_beta   90.00
_cell.angle_gamma   90.00
#
_symmetry.space_group_name_H-M   'P 1'
#
loop_
_entity.id
_entity.type
_entity.pdbx_description
1 polymer ?
#
loop_
_entity_poly.entity_id
_entity_poly.type
_entity_poly.pdbx_seq_one_letter_code
_entity_poly.pdbx_strand_id
1 'polypeptide(L)'
;RTSCDHITPPVLMKKEEGKDGEQVATAEDETVNQASALWVRPKSEISDEQYTEFYKHVAHDFEDPLCWTHARVEGKQEYTQLLYIPARAPFDLWDRNARHGIKLYVRRVFIMDDAEQLLPAYLRFVRGVVDSNDLPLNVSREILQESKDVEAIRAGVVKRALGMLDDLAENDK
;
A
#
# COMPACT_ATOMS: atom_id res chain seq x y z
N ARG A 1 -12.06 -11.99 2.42
CA ARG A 1 -10.61 -12.31 2.52
C ARG A 1 -9.77 -11.03 2.58
N THR A 2 -9.96 -10.07 1.73
CA THR A 2 -9.16 -8.82 1.64
C THR A 2 -9.18 -7.92 2.87
N SER A 3 -10.19 -8.00 3.71
CA SER A 3 -10.32 -7.15 4.91
C SER A 3 -9.54 -7.64 6.12
N CYS A 4 -8.98 -8.86 6.07
CA CYS A 4 -8.31 -9.50 7.21
C CYS A 4 -6.79 -9.50 7.12
N ASP A 5 -6.20 -9.06 6.00
CA ASP A 5 -4.76 -9.18 5.74
C ASP A 5 -3.88 -8.33 6.67
N HIS A 6 -4.49 -7.39 7.40
CA HIS A 6 -3.78 -6.45 8.28
C HIS A 6 -3.96 -6.75 9.77
N ILE A 7 -4.71 -7.80 10.09
CA ILE A 7 -4.94 -8.21 11.49
C ILE A 7 -3.74 -9.03 11.96
N THR A 8 -3.12 -8.60 13.05
CA THR A 8 -1.91 -9.23 13.60
C THR A 8 -2.10 -10.69 14.05
N PRO A 9 -3.22 -11.09 14.69
CA PRO A 9 -3.45 -12.49 14.97
C PRO A 9 -3.84 -13.26 13.70
N PRO A 10 -3.34 -14.50 13.51
CA PRO A 10 -3.72 -15.32 12.38
C PRO A 10 -5.22 -15.65 12.44
N VAL A 11 -5.93 -15.41 11.35
CA VAL A 11 -7.31 -15.82 11.19
C VAL A 11 -7.31 -17.20 10.54
N LEU A 12 -7.74 -18.20 11.28
CA LEU A 12 -7.85 -19.57 10.81
C LEU A 12 -9.25 -19.82 10.27
N MET A 13 -9.34 -20.38 9.08
CA MET A 13 -10.58 -20.90 8.50
C MET A 13 -10.41 -22.37 8.16
N LYS A 14 -11.47 -23.15 8.30
CA LYS A 14 -11.44 -24.53 7.84
C LYS A 14 -11.29 -24.58 6.32
N LYS A 15 -10.34 -25.37 5.86
CA LYS A 15 -10.13 -25.61 4.43
C LYS A 15 -11.33 -26.36 3.87
N GLU A 16 -11.95 -25.82 2.83
CA GLU A 16 -13.05 -26.44 2.12
C GLU A 16 -12.51 -27.08 0.83
N GLU A 17 -12.63 -28.38 0.71
CA GLU A 17 -12.34 -29.09 -0.54
C GLU A 17 -13.65 -29.42 -1.26
N GLY A 18 -13.75 -28.94 -2.50
CA GLY A 18 -14.86 -29.28 -3.39
C GLY A 18 -14.70 -30.67 -3.95
N LYS A 19 -15.48 -31.65 -3.51
CA LYS A 19 -15.70 -32.93 -4.17
C LYS A 19 -17.15 -33.01 -4.61
N ASP A 20 -17.36 -33.23 -5.91
CA ASP A 20 -18.66 -33.53 -6.53
C ASP A 20 -19.80 -32.52 -6.21
N GLY A 21 -19.49 -31.22 -6.15
CA GLY A 21 -20.51 -30.18 -6.03
C GLY A 21 -20.98 -29.88 -4.57
N GLU A 22 -20.45 -30.58 -3.59
CA GLU A 22 -20.62 -30.26 -2.17
C GLU A 22 -19.30 -29.78 -1.56
N GLN A 23 -19.33 -28.65 -0.86
CA GLN A 23 -18.19 -28.14 -0.09
C GLN A 23 -18.15 -28.89 1.25
N VAL A 24 -17.14 -29.74 1.42
CA VAL A 24 -16.92 -30.45 2.68
C VAL A 24 -15.78 -29.76 3.43
N ALA A 25 -16.08 -29.28 4.64
CA ALA A 25 -15.06 -28.72 5.51
C ALA A 25 -14.09 -29.82 5.96
N THR A 26 -12.80 -29.66 5.65
CA THR A 26 -11.76 -30.56 6.13
C THR A 26 -11.38 -30.26 7.58
N ALA A 27 -10.71 -31.21 8.24
CA ALA A 27 -10.22 -31.02 9.60
C ALA A 27 -8.99 -30.09 9.71
N GLU A 28 -8.47 -29.63 8.57
CA GLU A 28 -7.30 -28.76 8.49
C GLU A 28 -7.74 -27.29 8.47
N ASP A 29 -7.08 -26.50 9.32
CA ASP A 29 -7.25 -25.05 9.37
C ASP A 29 -6.27 -24.38 8.40
N GLU A 30 -6.78 -23.53 7.51
CA GLU A 30 -5.98 -22.69 6.63
C GLU A 30 -5.87 -21.28 7.21
N THR A 31 -4.65 -20.74 7.29
CA THR A 31 -4.44 -19.35 7.68
C THR A 31 -4.84 -18.44 6.53
N VAL A 32 -5.88 -17.64 6.74
CA VAL A 32 -6.53 -16.83 5.69
C VAL A 32 -5.91 -15.45 5.55
N ASN A 33 -5.16 -14.98 6.54
CA ASN A 33 -4.49 -13.70 6.51
C ASN A 33 -2.98 -13.87 6.68
N GLN A 34 -2.23 -12.95 6.04
CA GLN A 34 -0.83 -12.77 6.38
C GLN A 34 -0.80 -11.98 7.69
N ALA A 35 -0.43 -12.64 8.80
CA ALA A 35 -0.49 -12.12 10.17
C ALA A 35 0.32 -10.83 10.42
N SER A 36 0.97 -10.25 9.42
CA SER A 36 1.64 -8.95 9.51
C SER A 36 1.57 -8.21 8.18
N ALA A 37 1.20 -6.93 8.25
CA ALA A 37 1.27 -6.03 7.10
C ALA A 37 2.71 -6.00 6.54
N LEU A 38 2.88 -6.22 5.25
CA LEU A 38 4.18 -6.33 4.60
C LEU A 38 5.06 -5.11 4.88
N TRP A 39 4.48 -3.91 4.84
CA TRP A 39 5.22 -2.66 5.05
C TRP A 39 5.72 -2.42 6.47
N VAL A 40 5.29 -3.23 7.44
CA VAL A 40 5.77 -3.15 8.84
C VAL A 40 6.99 -4.03 9.06
N ARG A 41 7.20 -5.04 8.21
CA ARG A 41 8.32 -5.96 8.32
C ARG A 41 9.65 -5.31 7.95
N PRO A 42 10.76 -5.75 8.54
CA PRO A 42 12.10 -5.33 8.11
C PRO A 42 12.30 -5.65 6.62
N LYS A 43 12.94 -4.74 5.88
CA LYS A 43 13.23 -4.94 4.44
C LYS A 43 14.03 -6.22 4.17
N SER A 44 14.92 -6.58 5.09
CA SER A 44 15.77 -7.78 4.99
C SER A 44 15.00 -9.09 5.04
N GLU A 45 13.74 -9.05 5.47
CA GLU A 45 12.86 -10.21 5.59
C GLU A 45 11.83 -10.30 4.47
N ILE A 46 11.87 -9.37 3.53
CA ILE A 46 10.91 -9.28 2.43
C ILE A 46 11.65 -9.53 1.12
N SER A 47 11.23 -10.52 0.36
CA SER A 47 11.79 -10.78 -0.97
C SER A 47 11.16 -9.88 -2.04
N ASP A 48 11.83 -9.74 -3.17
CA ASP A 48 11.35 -8.95 -4.31
C ASP A 48 10.03 -9.50 -4.86
N GLU A 49 9.85 -10.82 -4.82
CA GLU A 49 8.61 -11.48 -5.21
C GLU A 49 7.45 -11.05 -4.29
N GLN A 50 7.70 -10.96 -2.98
CA GLN A 50 6.67 -10.51 -2.02
C GLN A 50 6.29 -9.04 -2.25
N TYR A 51 7.27 -8.17 -2.60
CA TYR A 51 6.98 -6.79 -2.99
C TYR A 51 6.14 -6.73 -4.27
N THR A 52 6.46 -7.54 -5.26
CA THR A 52 5.74 -7.61 -6.53
C THR A 52 4.31 -8.14 -6.38
N GLU A 53 4.12 -9.21 -5.61
CA GLU A 53 2.79 -9.75 -5.32
C GLU A 53 1.93 -8.72 -4.56
N PHE A 54 2.53 -8.04 -3.59
CA PHE A 54 1.83 -6.99 -2.85
C PHE A 54 1.42 -5.84 -3.76
N TYR A 55 2.28 -5.43 -4.70
CA TYR A 55 1.93 -4.42 -5.70
C TYR A 55 0.71 -4.85 -6.51
N LYS A 56 0.70 -6.05 -7.07
CA LYS A 56 -0.42 -6.57 -7.86
C LYS A 56 -1.74 -6.55 -7.09
N HIS A 57 -1.66 -6.85 -5.80
CA HIS A 57 -2.83 -6.80 -4.91
C HIS A 57 -3.31 -5.35 -4.65
N VAL A 58 -2.39 -4.43 -4.36
CA VAL A 58 -2.73 -3.03 -4.00
C VAL A 58 -3.13 -2.22 -5.22
N ALA A 59 -2.44 -2.39 -6.35
CA ALA A 59 -2.69 -1.66 -7.59
C ALA A 59 -3.80 -2.27 -8.44
N HIS A 60 -4.25 -3.49 -8.12
CA HIS A 60 -5.13 -4.29 -8.98
C HIS A 60 -4.56 -4.45 -10.40
N ASP A 61 -3.25 -4.61 -10.48
CA ASP A 61 -2.50 -4.77 -11.71
C ASP A 61 -2.04 -6.23 -11.86
N PHE A 62 -1.83 -6.67 -13.09
CA PHE A 62 -1.32 -8.00 -13.40
C PHE A 62 0.17 -7.97 -13.79
N GLU A 63 0.69 -6.80 -14.11
CA GLU A 63 2.09 -6.60 -14.49
C GLU A 63 2.95 -6.35 -13.24
N ASP A 64 4.24 -6.55 -13.39
CA ASP A 64 5.19 -6.23 -12.33
C ASP A 64 5.42 -4.71 -12.26
N PRO A 65 5.71 -4.14 -11.08
CA PRO A 65 6.04 -2.74 -10.98
C PRO A 65 7.40 -2.45 -11.64
N LEU A 66 7.58 -1.25 -12.18
CA LEU A 66 8.86 -0.82 -12.72
C LEU A 66 9.92 -0.70 -11.62
N CYS A 67 9.53 -0.09 -10.51
CA CYS A 67 10.35 -0.02 -9.30
C CYS A 67 9.49 0.23 -8.07
N TRP A 68 10.09 0.05 -6.89
CA TRP A 68 9.46 0.35 -5.60
C TRP A 68 10.45 0.92 -4.60
N THR A 69 9.91 1.55 -3.59
CA THR A 69 10.68 1.99 -2.43
C THR A 69 9.90 1.71 -1.16
N HIS A 70 10.59 1.13 -0.19
CA HIS A 70 10.06 0.89 1.15
C HIS A 70 10.91 1.71 2.12
N ALA A 71 10.30 2.59 2.90
CA ALA A 71 11.01 3.44 3.85
C ALA A 71 10.18 3.68 5.11
N ARG A 72 10.85 3.61 6.25
CA ARG A 72 10.34 4.08 7.52
C ARG A 72 10.97 5.45 7.81
N VAL A 73 10.14 6.42 8.06
CA VAL A 73 10.53 7.78 8.42
C VAL A 73 10.29 7.96 9.91
N GLU A 74 11.34 8.38 10.60
CA GLU A 74 11.34 8.66 12.03
C GLU A 74 11.74 10.12 12.22
N GLY A 75 11.01 10.86 13.06
CA GLY A 75 11.28 12.27 13.33
C GLY A 75 10.07 12.96 13.97
N LYS A 76 9.73 14.15 13.48
CA LYS A 76 8.52 14.86 13.95
C LYS A 76 7.24 14.10 13.62
N GLN A 77 7.27 13.35 12.54
CA GLN A 77 6.21 12.46 12.10
C GLN A 77 6.80 11.08 11.87
N GLU A 78 6.19 10.06 12.45
CA GLU A 78 6.56 8.68 12.23
C GLU A 78 5.58 8.03 11.26
N TYR A 79 6.09 7.56 10.14
CA TYR A 79 5.29 6.83 9.17
C TYR A 79 6.14 5.86 8.34
N THR A 80 5.52 4.84 7.87
CA THR A 80 6.10 3.91 6.89
C THR A 80 5.45 4.15 5.53
N GLN A 81 6.25 4.14 4.48
CA GLN A 81 5.77 4.26 3.11
C GLN A 81 6.33 3.13 2.26
N LEU A 82 5.46 2.53 1.49
CA LEU A 82 5.79 1.56 0.46
C LEU A 82 5.15 2.03 -0.84
N LEU A 83 5.99 2.56 -1.74
CA LEU A 83 5.56 3.19 -2.98
C LEU A 83 6.05 2.40 -4.18
N TYR A 84 5.24 2.38 -5.24
CA TYR A 84 5.51 1.68 -6.48
C TYR A 84 5.29 2.61 -7.68
N ILE A 85 6.11 2.44 -8.69
CA ILE A 85 5.88 3.03 -10.02
C ILE A 85 5.44 1.88 -10.94
N PRO A 86 4.27 1.96 -11.58
CA PRO A 86 3.81 0.99 -12.56
C PRO A 86 4.74 0.89 -13.75
N ALA A 87 4.87 -0.28 -14.35
CA ALA A 87 5.65 -0.46 -15.59
C ALA A 87 5.03 0.26 -16.77
N ARG A 88 3.70 0.44 -16.75
CA ARG A 88 2.96 1.20 -17.78
C ARG A 88 2.19 2.34 -17.14
N ALA A 89 2.11 3.46 -17.87
CA ALA A 89 1.22 4.54 -17.47
C ALA A 89 -0.24 4.02 -17.45
N PRO A 90 -0.96 4.20 -16.33
CA PRO A 90 -2.38 3.83 -16.30
C PRO A 90 -3.14 4.51 -17.44
N PHE A 91 -4.06 3.78 -18.08
CA PHE A 91 -4.85 4.31 -19.19
C PHE A 91 -5.75 5.50 -18.78
N ASP A 92 -6.10 5.57 -17.50
CA ASP A 92 -6.88 6.63 -16.88
C ASP A 92 -6.03 7.80 -16.35
N LEU A 93 -4.74 7.83 -16.68
CA LEU A 93 -3.81 8.86 -16.22
C LEU A 93 -4.28 10.28 -16.58
N TRP A 94 -5.01 10.43 -17.68
CA TRP A 94 -5.53 11.71 -18.17
C TRP A 94 -6.91 12.05 -17.63
N ASP A 95 -7.60 11.11 -16.98
CA ASP A 95 -8.87 11.36 -16.34
C ASP A 95 -8.66 12.14 -15.04
N ARG A 96 -9.30 13.31 -14.94
CA ARG A 96 -9.24 14.15 -13.74
C ARG A 96 -9.93 13.51 -12.53
N ASN A 97 -10.83 12.58 -12.80
CA ASN A 97 -11.56 11.83 -11.76
C ASN A 97 -10.90 10.48 -11.43
N ALA A 98 -9.77 10.16 -12.08
CA ALA A 98 -9.04 8.94 -11.76
C ALA A 98 -8.58 8.94 -10.31
N ARG A 99 -8.77 7.82 -9.65
CA ARG A 99 -8.42 7.66 -8.24
C ARG A 99 -6.90 7.67 -8.05
N HIS A 100 -6.46 8.33 -7.00
CA HIS A 100 -5.05 8.31 -6.58
C HIS A 100 -4.73 6.95 -5.96
N GLY A 101 -3.54 6.41 -6.22
CA GLY A 101 -3.24 5.03 -5.86
C GLY A 101 -2.62 4.82 -4.49
N ILE A 102 -2.69 5.80 -3.58
CA ILE A 102 -2.13 5.67 -2.23
C ILE A 102 -3.22 5.32 -1.24
N LYS A 103 -3.04 4.18 -0.57
CA LYS A 103 -3.86 3.75 0.56
C LYS A 103 -3.27 4.31 1.86
N LEU A 104 -4.11 4.99 2.63
CA LEU A 104 -3.73 5.50 3.94
C LEU A 104 -4.13 4.52 5.04
N TYR A 105 -3.17 4.21 5.88
CA TYR A 105 -3.34 3.48 7.13
C TYR A 105 -2.90 4.36 8.30
N VAL A 106 -3.49 4.14 9.45
CA VAL A 106 -3.05 4.71 10.73
C VAL A 106 -2.90 3.57 11.72
N ARG A 107 -1.69 3.34 12.20
CA ARG A 107 -1.37 2.23 13.11
C ARG A 107 -1.88 0.89 12.59
N ARG A 108 -1.67 0.62 11.29
CA ARG A 108 -2.09 -0.58 10.57
C ARG A 108 -3.61 -0.73 10.37
N VAL A 109 -4.40 0.27 10.75
CA VAL A 109 -5.83 0.32 10.47
C VAL A 109 -6.05 1.03 9.14
N PHE A 110 -6.75 0.38 8.23
CA PHE A 110 -7.14 0.99 6.97
C PHE A 110 -8.06 2.19 7.19
N ILE A 111 -7.71 3.33 6.65
CA ILE A 111 -8.49 4.57 6.75
C ILE A 111 -9.20 4.86 5.45
N MET A 112 -8.46 4.90 4.34
CA MET A 112 -9.04 5.19 3.04
C MET A 112 -8.18 4.70 1.88
N ASP A 113 -8.84 4.38 0.78
CA ASP A 113 -8.24 4.38 -0.54
C ASP A 113 -8.13 5.82 -1.04
N ASP A 114 -7.25 6.05 -2.00
CA ASP A 114 -7.28 7.27 -2.77
C ASP A 114 -7.04 8.53 -1.90
N ALA A 115 -5.93 8.51 -1.16
CA ALA A 115 -5.53 9.63 -0.32
C ALA A 115 -4.92 10.76 -1.18
N GLU A 116 -5.80 11.54 -1.86
CA GLU A 116 -5.44 12.65 -2.74
C GLU A 116 -4.55 13.70 -2.03
N GLN A 117 -4.71 13.81 -0.72
CA GLN A 117 -3.97 14.76 0.10
C GLN A 117 -2.49 14.40 0.20
N LEU A 118 -2.13 13.13 -0.01
CA LEU A 118 -0.76 12.64 0.12
C LEU A 118 0.07 12.79 -1.15
N LEU A 119 -0.57 12.92 -2.31
CA LEU A 119 0.12 13.09 -3.59
C LEU A 119 -0.51 14.20 -4.43
N PRO A 120 0.31 15.01 -5.12
CA PRO A 120 -0.18 15.94 -6.12
C PRO A 120 -0.67 15.18 -7.36
N ALA A 121 -1.57 15.80 -8.12
CA ALA A 121 -2.20 15.17 -9.28
C ALA A 121 -1.21 14.67 -10.36
N TYR A 122 -0.03 15.27 -10.47
CA TYR A 122 0.98 14.83 -11.44
C TYR A 122 1.70 13.53 -11.04
N LEU A 123 1.59 13.09 -9.77
CA LEU A 123 2.11 11.81 -9.26
C LEU A 123 0.99 10.76 -9.05
N ARG A 124 -0.20 10.98 -9.54
CA ARG A 124 -1.35 10.08 -9.32
C ARG A 124 -1.16 8.65 -9.85
N PHE A 125 -0.17 8.43 -10.72
CA PHE A 125 0.20 7.09 -11.19
C PHE A 125 0.95 6.26 -10.15
N VAL A 126 1.54 6.89 -9.12
CA VAL A 126 2.21 6.18 -8.03
C VAL A 126 1.18 5.40 -7.23
N ARG A 127 1.49 4.15 -6.96
CA ARG A 127 0.67 3.22 -6.17
C ARG A 127 1.37 2.94 -4.84
N GLY A 128 0.61 2.48 -3.85
CA GLY A 128 1.23 2.03 -2.62
C GLY A 128 0.46 2.32 -1.35
N VAL A 129 1.20 2.31 -0.25
CA VAL A 129 0.68 2.43 1.11
C VAL A 129 1.48 3.44 1.88
N VAL A 130 0.80 4.27 2.66
CA VAL A 130 1.36 5.11 3.72
C VAL A 130 0.67 4.73 5.02
N ASP A 131 1.45 4.40 6.03
CA ASP A 131 0.97 4.03 7.37
C ASP A 131 1.59 4.98 8.40
N SER A 132 0.77 5.84 8.99
CA SER A 132 1.18 6.82 9.99
C SER A 132 0.93 6.31 11.41
N ASN A 133 1.91 6.55 12.29
CA ASN A 133 1.74 6.28 13.72
C ASN A 133 1.13 7.45 14.48
N ASP A 134 1.22 8.66 13.94
CA ASP A 134 0.89 9.90 14.64
C ASP A 134 -0.50 10.45 14.30
N LEU A 135 -1.02 10.13 13.11
CA LEU A 135 -2.36 10.57 12.75
C LEU A 135 -3.42 9.92 13.66
N PRO A 136 -4.50 10.64 13.98
CA PRO A 136 -5.60 10.08 14.74
C PRO A 136 -6.40 9.08 13.90
N LEU A 137 -6.95 8.02 14.53
CA LEU A 137 -7.74 7.00 13.84
C LEU A 137 -9.08 7.50 13.27
N ASN A 138 -9.59 8.60 13.80
CA ASN A 138 -10.84 9.23 13.34
C ASN A 138 -10.62 10.26 12.22
N VAL A 139 -9.52 10.11 11.46
CA VAL A 139 -9.20 10.98 10.33
C VAL A 139 -10.30 10.92 9.28
N SER A 140 -10.85 12.08 8.94
CA SER A 140 -11.73 12.27 7.77
C SER A 140 -10.98 12.98 6.65
N ARG A 141 -11.53 12.95 5.43
CA ARG A 141 -10.95 13.69 4.28
C ARG A 141 -10.78 15.18 4.58
N GLU A 142 -11.68 15.78 5.34
CA GLU A 142 -11.63 17.18 5.75
C GLU A 142 -10.45 17.45 6.69
N ILE A 143 -10.25 16.59 7.68
CA ILE A 143 -9.13 16.70 8.63
C ILE A 143 -7.79 16.55 7.90
N LEU A 144 -7.72 15.69 6.89
CA LEU A 144 -6.51 15.51 6.09
C LEU A 144 -6.13 16.77 5.29
N GLN A 145 -7.09 17.61 4.91
CA GLN A 145 -6.83 18.83 4.14
C GLN A 145 -6.21 19.95 4.97
N GLU A 146 -6.48 19.98 6.28
CA GLU A 146 -6.07 21.06 7.18
C GLU A 146 -4.93 20.69 8.13
N SER A 147 -4.48 19.43 8.10
CA SER A 147 -3.48 18.94 9.05
C SER A 147 -2.04 19.23 8.59
N LYS A 148 -1.27 19.93 9.42
CA LYS A 148 0.16 20.14 9.21
C LYS A 148 0.96 18.81 9.18
N ASP A 149 0.46 17.81 9.88
CA ASP A 149 1.09 16.48 9.93
C ASP A 149 0.94 15.77 8.59
N VAL A 150 -0.23 15.92 7.96
CA VAL A 150 -0.47 15.41 6.60
C VAL A 150 0.38 16.14 5.57
N GLU A 151 0.55 17.46 5.69
CA GLU A 151 1.45 18.22 4.81
C GLU A 151 2.90 17.74 4.93
N ALA A 152 3.38 17.46 6.14
CA ALA A 152 4.73 16.94 6.36
C ALA A 152 4.90 15.53 5.74
N ILE A 153 3.93 14.63 5.93
CA ILE A 153 3.91 13.31 5.32
C ILE A 153 3.89 13.44 3.80
N ARG A 154 3.01 14.28 3.25
CA ARG A 154 2.94 14.56 1.81
C ARG A 154 4.27 15.01 1.24
N ALA A 155 4.94 15.96 1.88
CA ALA A 155 6.24 16.44 1.42
C ALA A 155 7.28 15.31 1.36
N GLY A 156 7.29 14.42 2.35
CA GLY A 156 8.16 13.25 2.37
C GLY A 156 7.83 12.23 1.30
N VAL A 157 6.55 11.92 1.09
CA VAL A 157 6.07 10.99 0.06
C VAL A 157 6.40 11.51 -1.34
N VAL A 158 6.12 12.80 -1.60
CA VAL A 158 6.43 13.45 -2.89
C VAL A 158 7.94 13.43 -3.16
N LYS A 159 8.76 13.85 -2.18
CA LYS A 159 10.21 13.82 -2.31
C LYS A 159 10.72 12.42 -2.65
N ARG A 160 10.16 11.39 -2.02
CA ARG A 160 10.57 10.02 -2.26
C ARG A 160 10.14 9.52 -3.64
N ALA A 161 8.92 9.83 -4.06
CA ALA A 161 8.43 9.47 -5.38
C ALA A 161 9.25 10.14 -6.50
N LEU A 162 9.61 11.42 -6.34
CA LEU A 162 10.49 12.11 -7.29
C LEU A 162 11.88 11.50 -7.31
N GLY A 163 12.45 11.15 -6.14
CA GLY A 163 13.75 10.46 -6.08
C GLY A 163 13.74 9.13 -6.81
N MET A 164 12.66 8.36 -6.76
CA MET A 164 12.53 7.12 -7.56
C MET A 164 12.57 7.39 -9.07
N LEU A 165 11.95 8.49 -9.53
CA LEU A 165 11.98 8.87 -10.94
C LEU A 165 13.37 9.35 -11.38
N ASP A 166 14.06 10.08 -10.52
CA ASP A 166 15.46 10.51 -10.78
C ASP A 166 16.38 9.28 -10.89
N ASP A 167 16.27 8.33 -9.95
CA ASP A 167 17.05 7.08 -9.97
C ASP A 167 16.77 6.27 -11.27
N LEU A 168 15.51 6.20 -11.71
CA LEU A 168 15.17 5.55 -12.99
C LEU A 168 15.78 6.27 -14.18
N ALA A 169 15.70 7.60 -14.23
CA ALA A 169 16.25 8.39 -15.33
C ALA A 169 17.78 8.31 -15.43
N GLU A 170 18.47 8.07 -14.31
CA GLU A 170 19.92 7.88 -14.27
C GLU A 170 20.34 6.47 -14.71
N ASN A 171 19.55 5.46 -14.40
CA ASN A 171 19.86 4.05 -14.69
C ASN A 171 19.46 3.62 -16.10
N ASP A 172 18.60 4.37 -16.79
CA ASP A 172 18.11 4.10 -18.16
C ASP A 172 18.97 4.77 -19.26
N LYS A 173 20.21 5.16 -18.94
CA LYS A 173 21.16 5.77 -19.90
C LYS A 173 22.12 4.78 -20.51
#